data_87263a619704a6f6901ec292f46a8464
#
_entry.id   87263a619704a6f6901ec292f46a8464
#
_cell.length_a   1.000
_cell.length_b   1.000
_cell.length_c   1.000
_cell.angle_alpha   90.00
_cell.angle_beta   90.00
_cell.angle_gamma   90.00
#
_symmetry.space_group_name_H-M   'P 1'
#
loop_
_entity.id
_entity.type
_entity.pdbx_description
1 polymer ?
#
loop_
_entity_poly.entity_id
_entity_poly.type
_entity_poly.pdbx_seq_one_letter_code
_entity_poly.pdbx_strand_id
1 'polypeptide(L)'
;ESARSGVAAAHGRLVAVHDAARPFVSQSVIADTIAAAARCGAAAPAVPVKDTIKQAKGGDGKTVPEGCRVENTPDRSTLYAVQTPQCFDRAAYLAALDELDEASARLVTDDCSLFELTGRPVELVQGDYANIKITTREDLPRAGNGGKKMRIGHGYDVHRLVEGRKLILGGVEVPYEKGLLGHSDADVLAHAVMDAVLGAARSEEH
;
A
#
# COMPACT_ATOMS: atom_id res chain seq x y z
N GLU A 1 8.44 3.44 -9.58
CA GLU A 1 8.34 4.86 -10.06
C GLU A 1 7.27 5.65 -9.29
N SER A 2 6.03 5.12 -9.10
CA SER A 2 4.95 5.88 -8.43
C SER A 2 5.27 6.21 -6.97
N ALA A 3 5.82 5.25 -6.18
CA ALA A 3 6.23 5.50 -4.81
C ALA A 3 7.33 6.57 -4.72
N ARG A 4 8.33 6.54 -5.63
CA ARG A 4 9.37 7.58 -5.72
C ARG A 4 8.77 8.97 -5.93
N SER A 5 7.85 9.10 -6.88
CA SER A 5 7.21 10.39 -7.18
C SER A 5 6.42 10.92 -5.99
N GLY A 6 5.64 10.05 -5.32
CA GLY A 6 4.87 10.40 -4.12
C GLY A 6 5.77 10.83 -2.96
N VAL A 7 6.83 10.08 -2.67
CA VAL A 7 7.79 10.40 -1.59
C VAL A 7 8.57 11.68 -1.90
N ALA A 8 8.95 11.91 -3.16
CA ALA A 8 9.63 13.14 -3.57
C ALA A 8 8.74 14.38 -3.38
N ALA A 9 7.44 14.26 -3.67
CA ALA A 9 6.47 15.34 -3.50
C ALA A 9 6.05 15.58 -2.05
N ALA A 10 6.27 14.62 -1.15
CA ALA A 10 5.92 14.77 0.27
C ALA A 10 6.81 15.80 0.97
N HIS A 11 6.25 16.51 1.97
CA HIS A 11 6.97 17.55 2.73
C HIS A 11 7.35 17.11 4.16
N GLY A 12 6.81 16.00 4.65
CA GLY A 12 7.09 15.45 5.98
C GLY A 12 8.49 14.86 6.10
N ARG A 13 9.06 14.87 7.31
CA ARG A 13 10.28 14.13 7.63
C ARG A 13 10.09 12.62 7.48
N LEU A 14 8.94 12.11 7.88
CA LEU A 14 8.54 10.72 7.71
C LEU A 14 7.52 10.61 6.59
N VAL A 15 7.58 9.52 5.85
CA VAL A 15 6.62 9.13 4.84
C VAL A 15 6.07 7.75 5.18
N ALA A 16 4.79 7.52 4.86
CA ALA A 16 4.12 6.24 5.00
C ALA A 16 3.61 5.80 3.64
N VAL A 17 4.06 4.64 3.18
CA VAL A 17 3.58 4.01 1.95
C VAL A 17 2.55 2.96 2.34
N HIS A 18 1.34 3.09 1.83
CA HIS A 18 0.23 2.21 2.21
C HIS A 18 -0.50 1.65 1.00
N ASP A 19 -0.77 0.35 1.05
CA ASP A 19 -1.63 -0.34 0.08
C ASP A 19 -3.08 0.14 0.22
N ALA A 20 -3.63 0.80 -0.78
CA ALA A 20 -5.06 1.15 -0.80
C ALA A 20 -5.99 -0.08 -0.68
N ALA A 21 -5.47 -1.27 -1.03
CA ALA A 21 -6.16 -2.54 -0.87
C ALA A 21 -6.19 -3.08 0.58
N ARG A 22 -5.69 -2.34 1.58
CA ARG A 22 -5.76 -2.69 3.01
C ARG A 22 -6.64 -1.72 3.79
N PRO A 23 -7.96 -1.76 3.63
CA PRO A 23 -8.85 -0.77 4.24
C PRO A 23 -9.05 -0.93 5.75
N PHE A 24 -8.55 -2.03 6.34
CA PHE A 24 -8.79 -2.37 7.75
C PHE A 24 -7.60 -2.09 8.67
N VAL A 25 -6.66 -1.27 8.24
CA VAL A 25 -5.54 -0.87 9.09
C VAL A 25 -6.05 -0.08 10.32
N SER A 26 -5.65 -0.51 11.52
CA SER A 26 -6.03 0.17 12.76
C SER A 26 -5.16 1.39 13.03
N GLN A 27 -5.70 2.36 13.78
CA GLN A 27 -4.95 3.55 14.19
C GLN A 27 -3.72 3.20 15.03
N SER A 28 -3.79 2.17 15.87
CA SER A 28 -2.66 1.70 16.67
C SER A 28 -1.51 1.21 15.78
N VAL A 29 -1.81 0.37 14.79
CA VAL A 29 -0.79 -0.12 13.84
C VAL A 29 -0.10 1.04 13.11
N ILE A 30 -0.88 2.04 12.67
CA ILE A 30 -0.33 3.25 12.04
C ILE A 30 0.60 4.00 13.00
N ALA A 31 0.12 4.27 14.22
CA ALA A 31 0.87 5.05 15.22
C ALA A 31 2.17 4.34 15.64
N ASP A 32 2.10 3.04 15.91
CA ASP A 32 3.25 2.24 16.32
C ASP A 32 4.31 2.16 15.20
N THR A 33 3.88 2.01 13.95
CA THR A 33 4.80 1.98 12.80
C THR A 33 5.48 3.33 12.60
N ILE A 34 4.75 4.44 12.69
CA ILE A 34 5.31 5.80 12.61
C ILE A 34 6.30 6.04 13.76
N ALA A 35 5.95 5.65 14.99
CA ALA A 35 6.83 5.81 16.15
C ALA A 35 8.12 5.01 16.01
N ALA A 36 8.06 3.78 15.49
CA ALA A 36 9.23 2.97 15.20
C ALA A 36 10.11 3.61 14.11
N ALA A 37 9.53 4.00 12.98
CA ALA A 37 10.26 4.67 11.90
C ALA A 37 10.92 5.99 12.35
N ALA A 38 10.28 6.72 13.27
CA ALA A 38 10.86 7.93 13.86
C ALA A 38 12.13 7.67 14.67
N ARG A 39 12.28 6.47 15.26
CA ARG A 39 13.44 6.05 16.04
C ARG A 39 14.55 5.45 15.19
N CYS A 40 14.21 4.55 14.27
CA CYS A 40 15.18 3.71 13.55
C CYS A 40 15.31 4.05 12.06
N GLY A 41 14.48 4.93 11.53
CA GLY A 41 14.54 5.36 10.12
C GLY A 41 13.63 4.58 9.17
N ALA A 42 13.27 3.33 9.48
CA ALA A 42 12.35 2.52 8.69
C ALA A 42 11.62 1.50 9.55
N ALA A 43 10.32 1.33 9.35
CA ALA A 43 9.53 0.33 10.07
C ALA A 43 8.33 -0.16 9.24
N ALA A 44 7.91 -1.40 9.49
CA ALA A 44 6.73 -2.00 8.91
C ALA A 44 5.96 -2.84 9.93
N PRO A 45 4.62 -2.89 9.87
CA PRO A 45 3.84 -3.83 10.65
C PRO A 45 3.95 -5.23 10.05
N ALA A 46 4.03 -6.23 10.92
CA ALA A 46 4.11 -7.61 10.49
C ALA A 46 3.39 -8.54 11.48
N VAL A 47 2.92 -9.67 10.96
CA VAL A 47 2.29 -10.72 11.77
C VAL A 47 3.04 -12.03 11.61
N PRO A 48 3.17 -12.87 12.66
CA PRO A 48 3.74 -14.20 12.52
C PRO A 48 3.02 -15.03 11.44
N VAL A 49 3.77 -15.77 10.64
CA VAL A 49 3.19 -16.67 9.64
C VAL A 49 2.49 -17.84 10.33
N LYS A 50 1.23 -18.11 9.99
CA LYS A 50 0.43 -19.20 10.59
C LYS A 50 0.66 -20.53 9.90
N ASP A 51 0.78 -20.52 8.57
CA ASP A 51 0.94 -21.73 7.78
C ASP A 51 2.41 -22.18 7.70
N THR A 52 2.61 -23.45 7.43
CA THR A 52 3.95 -23.96 7.13
C THR A 52 4.37 -23.54 5.73
N ILE A 53 5.40 -22.73 5.63
CA ILE A 53 5.94 -22.26 4.35
C ILE A 53 6.88 -23.34 3.77
N LYS A 54 6.69 -23.64 2.50
CA LYS A 54 7.59 -24.51 1.72
C LYS A 54 8.28 -23.69 0.65
N GLN A 55 9.59 -23.73 0.63
CA GLN A 55 10.37 -23.22 -0.48
C GLN A 55 10.44 -24.34 -1.54
N ALA A 56 10.10 -24.02 -2.78
CA ALA A 56 10.06 -24.98 -3.88
C ALA A 56 11.02 -24.55 -4.98
N LYS A 57 11.62 -25.55 -5.64
CA LYS A 57 12.51 -25.32 -6.78
C LYS A 57 11.70 -25.14 -8.06
N GLY A 58 11.98 -24.05 -8.81
CA GLY A 58 11.37 -23.80 -10.12
C GLY A 58 9.95 -23.22 -10.08
N GLY A 59 9.50 -22.71 -8.93
CA GLY A 59 8.22 -21.98 -8.83
C GLY A 59 8.31 -20.57 -9.43
N ASP A 60 7.20 -20.10 -10.00
CA ASP A 60 7.04 -18.74 -10.53
C ASP A 60 6.29 -17.79 -9.55
N GLY A 61 5.92 -18.29 -8.37
CA GLY A 61 5.16 -17.57 -7.36
C GLY A 61 3.68 -17.35 -7.70
N LYS A 62 3.17 -17.89 -8.81
CA LYS A 62 1.77 -17.72 -9.26
C LYS A 62 0.95 -18.98 -9.11
N THR A 63 1.50 -20.10 -9.54
CA THR A 63 0.84 -21.41 -9.46
C THR A 63 1.82 -22.44 -8.95
N VAL A 64 1.31 -23.57 -8.46
CA VAL A 64 2.16 -24.72 -8.13
C VAL A 64 2.29 -25.58 -9.41
N PRO A 65 3.47 -25.61 -10.07
CA PRO A 65 3.66 -26.40 -11.28
C PRO A 65 3.52 -27.90 -11.00
N GLU A 66 3.10 -28.67 -12.00
CA GLU A 66 3.10 -30.12 -11.92
C GLU A 66 4.53 -30.65 -11.66
N GLY A 67 4.65 -31.57 -10.71
CA GLY A 67 5.95 -32.11 -10.31
C GLY A 67 6.84 -31.18 -9.48
N CYS A 68 6.32 -30.04 -9.03
CA CYS A 68 7.02 -29.13 -8.13
C CYS A 68 7.42 -29.84 -6.83
N ARG A 69 8.71 -29.74 -6.46
CA ARG A 69 9.25 -30.39 -5.25
C ARG A 69 9.71 -29.39 -4.22
N VAL A 70 9.48 -29.75 -2.95
CA VAL A 70 9.98 -28.98 -1.82
C VAL A 70 11.50 -29.05 -1.79
N GLU A 71 12.13 -27.88 -1.71
CA GLU A 71 13.57 -27.73 -1.50
C GLU A 71 13.91 -27.57 -0.02
N ASN A 72 13.15 -26.71 0.67
CA ASN A 72 13.37 -26.41 2.06
C ASN A 72 12.07 -26.04 2.80
N THR A 73 12.09 -26.19 4.12
CA THR A 73 11.03 -25.70 5.01
C THR A 73 11.67 -24.73 5.99
N PRO A 74 11.57 -23.42 5.79
CA PRO A 74 12.13 -22.44 6.74
C PRO A 74 11.52 -22.59 8.13
N ASP A 75 12.28 -22.22 9.15
CA ASP A 75 11.78 -22.16 10.52
C ASP A 75 10.70 -21.08 10.63
N ARG A 76 9.45 -21.52 10.82
CA ARG A 76 8.30 -20.62 10.91
C ARG A 76 8.40 -19.60 12.06
N SER A 77 9.13 -19.92 13.11
CA SER A 77 9.29 -19.00 14.26
C SER A 77 10.01 -17.71 13.88
N THR A 78 10.74 -17.69 12.77
CA THR A 78 11.48 -16.53 12.25
C THR A 78 10.78 -15.84 11.08
N LEU A 79 9.60 -16.32 10.66
CA LEU A 79 8.90 -15.81 9.50
C LEU A 79 7.73 -14.89 9.88
N TYR A 80 7.71 -13.75 9.26
CA TYR A 80 6.67 -12.73 9.43
C TYR A 80 6.09 -12.32 8.08
N ALA A 81 4.78 -12.19 8.03
CA ALA A 81 4.07 -11.61 6.88
C ALA A 81 3.99 -10.10 7.07
N VAL A 82 4.73 -9.37 6.25
CA VAL A 82 4.80 -7.90 6.31
C VAL A 82 3.54 -7.29 5.72
N GLN A 83 3.09 -6.22 6.36
CA GLN A 83 1.90 -5.46 5.97
C GLN A 83 2.29 -4.01 5.64
N THR A 84 1.29 -3.17 5.39
CA THR A 84 1.45 -1.72 5.27
C THR A 84 0.53 -1.01 6.28
N PRO A 85 0.82 0.27 6.68
CA PRO A 85 1.80 1.18 6.11
C PRO A 85 3.26 0.80 6.40
N GLN A 86 4.12 0.95 5.43
CA GLN A 86 5.57 0.93 5.62
C GLN A 86 6.04 2.37 5.77
N CYS A 87 6.69 2.69 6.87
CA CYS A 87 7.05 4.05 7.23
C CYS A 87 8.57 4.25 7.18
N PHE A 88 9.01 5.38 6.63
CA PHE A 88 10.42 5.66 6.38
C PHE A 88 10.77 7.11 6.70
N ASP A 89 12.01 7.34 7.10
CA ASP A 89 12.61 8.68 6.98
C ASP A 89 12.71 9.03 5.50
N ARG A 90 12.11 10.17 5.11
CA ARG A 90 11.98 10.57 3.71
C ARG A 90 13.34 10.76 3.02
N ALA A 91 14.29 11.37 3.71
CA ALA A 91 15.62 11.62 3.15
C ALA A 91 16.38 10.30 2.94
N ALA A 92 16.29 9.38 3.91
CA ALA A 92 16.89 8.05 3.82
C ALA A 92 16.26 7.20 2.70
N TYR A 93 14.94 7.31 2.51
CA TYR A 93 14.24 6.62 1.42
C TYR A 93 14.73 7.09 0.04
N LEU A 94 14.82 8.41 -0.17
CA LEU A 94 15.29 8.96 -1.43
C LEU A 94 16.76 8.61 -1.70
N ALA A 95 17.62 8.68 -0.67
CA ALA A 95 19.01 8.26 -0.76
C ALA A 95 19.14 6.77 -1.13
N ALA A 96 18.34 5.90 -0.51
CA ALA A 96 18.32 4.47 -0.82
C ALA A 96 17.94 4.21 -2.29
N LEU A 97 16.96 4.95 -2.82
CA LEU A 97 16.57 4.85 -4.23
C LEU A 97 17.70 5.28 -5.19
N ASP A 98 18.47 6.29 -4.81
CA ASP A 98 19.57 6.80 -5.66
C ASP A 98 20.81 5.88 -5.61
N GLU A 99 20.95 5.05 -4.57
CA GLU A 99 22.02 4.06 -4.42
C GLU A 99 21.78 2.75 -5.19
N LEU A 100 20.52 2.45 -5.57
CA LEU A 100 20.19 1.23 -6.29
C LEU A 100 20.69 1.27 -7.75
N ASP A 101 21.41 0.24 -8.12
CA ASP A 101 21.67 -0.06 -9.53
C ASP A 101 20.47 -0.79 -10.17
N GLU A 102 20.49 -0.92 -11.50
CA GLU A 102 19.40 -1.59 -12.24
C GLU A 102 19.21 -3.06 -11.84
N ALA A 103 20.26 -3.76 -11.46
CA ALA A 103 20.19 -5.16 -11.07
C ALA A 103 19.49 -5.30 -9.71
N SER A 104 19.88 -4.52 -8.73
CA SER A 104 19.29 -4.48 -7.39
C SER A 104 17.84 -3.96 -7.44
N ALA A 105 17.55 -2.98 -8.30
CA ALA A 105 16.18 -2.47 -8.46
C ALA A 105 15.16 -3.53 -8.89
N ARG A 106 15.60 -4.58 -9.60
CA ARG A 106 14.75 -5.71 -10.00
C ARG A 106 14.46 -6.67 -8.85
N LEU A 107 15.21 -6.61 -7.76
CA LEU A 107 15.04 -7.45 -6.57
C LEU A 107 14.11 -6.81 -5.54
N VAL A 108 13.76 -5.53 -5.72
CA VAL A 108 12.85 -4.82 -4.83
C VAL A 108 11.44 -5.40 -4.95
N THR A 109 10.96 -6.00 -3.89
CA THR A 109 9.61 -6.60 -3.79
C THR A 109 8.60 -5.70 -3.08
N ASP A 110 9.11 -4.90 -2.13
CA ASP A 110 8.36 -3.89 -1.37
C ASP A 110 9.30 -2.75 -0.96
N ASP A 111 8.78 -1.70 -0.32
CA ASP A 111 9.59 -0.54 0.06
C ASP A 111 10.59 -0.87 1.19
N CYS A 112 10.34 -1.87 2.03
CA CYS A 112 11.29 -2.35 3.03
C CYS A 112 12.52 -2.98 2.39
N SER A 113 12.34 -3.78 1.34
CA SER A 113 13.45 -4.43 0.63
C SER A 113 14.42 -3.44 -0.01
N LEU A 114 13.97 -2.21 -0.33
CA LEU A 114 14.84 -1.11 -0.72
C LEU A 114 15.88 -0.77 0.37
N PHE A 115 15.45 -0.70 1.63
CA PHE A 115 16.32 -0.42 2.77
C PHE A 115 17.28 -1.59 3.03
N GLU A 116 16.78 -2.81 2.97
CA GLU A 116 17.57 -4.03 3.16
C GLU A 116 18.68 -4.15 2.12
N LEU A 117 18.38 -3.95 0.83
CA LEU A 117 19.34 -3.99 -0.27
C LEU A 117 20.42 -2.91 -0.17
N THR A 118 20.13 -1.79 0.48
CA THR A 118 21.09 -0.71 0.74
C THR A 118 21.73 -0.76 2.13
N GLY A 119 21.57 -1.91 2.85
CA GLY A 119 22.19 -2.15 4.15
C GLY A 119 21.61 -1.33 5.31
N ARG A 120 20.39 -0.81 5.16
CA ARG A 120 19.69 -0.04 6.17
C ARG A 120 18.74 -0.96 6.95
N PRO A 121 18.68 -0.84 8.30
CA PRO A 121 17.78 -1.66 9.10
C PRO A 121 16.32 -1.27 8.91
N VAL A 122 15.44 -2.26 8.98
CA VAL A 122 13.98 -2.09 9.05
C VAL A 122 13.48 -2.72 10.36
N GLU A 123 12.76 -1.97 11.19
CA GLU A 123 12.14 -2.47 12.41
C GLU A 123 10.76 -3.06 12.09
N LEU A 124 10.49 -4.29 12.53
CA LEU A 124 9.14 -4.85 12.45
C LEU A 124 8.38 -4.51 13.74
N VAL A 125 7.17 -3.99 13.59
CA VAL A 125 6.23 -3.75 14.69
C VAL A 125 5.07 -4.74 14.61
N GLN A 126 4.36 -4.93 15.73
CA GLN A 126 3.20 -5.81 15.76
C GLN A 126 2.11 -5.30 14.82
N GLY A 127 1.80 -6.11 13.81
CA GLY A 127 0.67 -5.91 12.89
C GLY A 127 -0.63 -6.53 13.40
N ASP A 128 -1.65 -6.48 12.58
CA ASP A 128 -2.96 -7.06 12.85
C ASP A 128 -3.39 -8.00 11.73
N TYR A 129 -3.84 -9.20 12.07
CA TYR A 129 -4.38 -10.15 11.08
C TYR A 129 -5.65 -9.61 10.40
N ALA A 130 -6.37 -8.67 11.01
CA ALA A 130 -7.49 -7.98 10.36
C ALA A 130 -7.04 -7.02 9.25
N ASN A 131 -5.78 -6.57 9.23
CA ASN A 131 -5.21 -5.70 8.21
C ASN A 131 -4.86 -6.50 6.94
N ILE A 132 -5.85 -7.22 6.40
CA ILE A 132 -5.71 -8.02 5.18
C ILE A 132 -5.56 -7.14 3.94
N LYS A 133 -4.86 -7.67 2.92
CA LYS A 133 -4.83 -7.09 1.58
C LYS A 133 -5.93 -7.73 0.76
N ILE A 134 -6.90 -6.95 0.31
CA ILE A 134 -7.98 -7.40 -0.57
C ILE A 134 -7.45 -7.45 -2.00
N THR A 135 -7.21 -8.65 -2.50
CA THR A 135 -6.69 -8.90 -3.86
C THR A 135 -7.63 -9.72 -4.71
N THR A 136 -8.49 -10.52 -4.09
CA THR A 136 -9.46 -11.37 -4.76
C THR A 136 -10.88 -11.15 -4.19
N ARG A 137 -11.89 -11.69 -4.87
CA ARG A 137 -13.27 -11.63 -4.38
C ARG A 137 -13.46 -12.34 -3.04
N GLU A 138 -12.68 -13.38 -2.81
CA GLU A 138 -12.71 -14.20 -1.61
C GLU A 138 -12.19 -13.44 -0.37
N ASP A 139 -11.34 -12.42 -0.59
CA ASP A 139 -10.84 -11.55 0.47
C ASP A 139 -11.89 -10.56 0.97
N LEU A 140 -12.95 -10.32 0.20
CA LEU A 140 -14.05 -9.48 0.64
C LEU A 140 -14.71 -10.11 1.85
N PRO A 141 -14.87 -9.40 2.98
CA PRO A 141 -15.53 -9.94 4.15
C PRO A 141 -16.89 -10.49 3.74
N ARG A 142 -17.15 -11.77 4.03
CA ARG A 142 -18.48 -12.33 3.85
C ARG A 142 -19.42 -11.55 4.75
N ALA A 143 -20.33 -10.79 4.14
CA ALA A 143 -21.41 -10.12 4.82
C ALA A 143 -22.31 -11.18 5.46
N GLY A 144 -22.07 -11.53 6.71
CA GLY A 144 -22.89 -12.51 7.41
C GLY A 144 -22.23 -13.14 8.63
N ASN A 145 -21.93 -12.37 9.67
CA ASN A 145 -22.11 -12.75 11.07
C ASN A 145 -21.71 -11.58 11.98
N GLY A 146 -22.71 -10.85 12.46
CA GLY A 146 -22.60 -10.02 13.68
C GLY A 146 -21.86 -8.70 13.54
N GLY A 147 -22.54 -7.62 13.14
CA GLY A 147 -22.26 -6.33 13.78
C GLY A 147 -21.86 -5.16 12.94
N LYS A 148 -21.34 -5.07 11.82
CA LYS A 148 -21.31 -3.87 10.97
C LYS A 148 -21.48 -4.28 9.51
N LYS A 149 -22.60 -3.88 8.89
CA LYS A 149 -22.79 -4.08 7.45
C LYS A 149 -21.69 -3.33 6.73
N MET A 150 -20.78 -4.06 6.07
CA MET A 150 -19.84 -3.44 5.14
C MET A 150 -20.64 -3.00 3.92
N ARG A 151 -20.53 -1.73 3.56
CA ARG A 151 -21.15 -1.15 2.38
C ARG A 151 -20.08 -0.87 1.35
N ILE A 152 -20.31 -1.21 0.12
CA ILE A 152 -19.42 -0.96 -1.00
C ILE A 152 -20.08 0.04 -1.92
N GLY A 153 -19.37 1.11 -2.25
CA GLY A 153 -19.78 2.07 -3.25
C GLY A 153 -18.73 2.14 -4.35
N HIS A 154 -19.19 2.41 -5.56
CA HIS A 154 -18.35 2.67 -6.70
C HIS A 154 -18.57 4.11 -7.14
N GLY A 155 -17.49 4.88 -7.31
CA GLY A 155 -17.53 6.23 -7.83
C GLY A 155 -16.66 6.33 -9.08
N TYR A 156 -17.14 7.08 -10.05
CA TYR A 156 -16.45 7.30 -11.30
C TYR A 156 -16.72 8.73 -11.79
N ASP A 157 -15.66 9.48 -12.04
CA ASP A 157 -15.76 10.82 -12.61
C ASP A 157 -14.72 11.01 -13.71
N VAL A 158 -15.06 11.77 -14.74
CA VAL A 158 -14.20 12.06 -15.88
C VAL A 158 -14.32 13.51 -16.30
N HIS A 159 -13.19 14.18 -16.33
CA HIS A 159 -13.10 15.54 -16.83
C HIS A 159 -12.11 15.65 -17.99
N ARG A 160 -12.43 16.54 -18.94
CA ARG A 160 -11.54 16.82 -20.06
C ARG A 160 -10.34 17.65 -19.59
N LEU A 161 -9.14 17.31 -20.04
CA LEU A 161 -7.95 18.13 -19.84
C LEU A 161 -7.94 19.31 -20.80
N VAL A 162 -7.72 20.52 -20.26
CA VAL A 162 -7.65 21.78 -21.03
C VAL A 162 -6.43 22.60 -20.58
N GLU A 163 -5.94 23.44 -21.49
CA GLU A 163 -4.85 24.36 -21.19
C GLU A 163 -5.30 25.53 -20.27
N GLY A 164 -4.35 26.13 -19.57
CA GLY A 164 -4.61 27.30 -18.72
C GLY A 164 -5.31 27.03 -17.39
N ARG A 165 -5.41 25.75 -16.98
CA ARG A 165 -5.92 25.34 -15.67
C ARG A 165 -4.88 24.49 -14.93
N LYS A 166 -4.89 24.59 -13.61
CA LYS A 166 -4.11 23.73 -12.74
C LYS A 166 -4.75 22.33 -12.70
N LEU A 167 -3.92 21.30 -12.62
CA LEU A 167 -4.38 19.94 -12.37
C LEU A 167 -4.45 19.70 -10.86
N ILE A 168 -5.66 19.57 -10.32
CA ILE A 168 -5.88 19.24 -8.91
C ILE A 168 -6.44 17.83 -8.83
N LEU A 169 -5.82 16.97 -8.00
CA LEU A 169 -6.26 15.61 -7.72
C LEU A 169 -6.21 15.33 -6.23
N GLY A 170 -7.36 15.08 -5.61
CA GLY A 170 -7.47 14.87 -4.16
C GLY A 170 -7.05 16.10 -3.34
N GLY A 171 -7.28 17.31 -3.86
CA GLY A 171 -6.89 18.57 -3.25
C GLY A 171 -5.40 18.92 -3.42
N VAL A 172 -4.62 18.10 -4.14
CA VAL A 172 -3.19 18.31 -4.38
C VAL A 172 -2.97 18.84 -5.79
N GLU A 173 -2.23 19.94 -5.93
CA GLU A 173 -1.81 20.46 -7.22
C GLU A 173 -0.72 19.56 -7.83
N VAL A 174 -1.01 18.96 -8.97
CA VAL A 174 -0.06 18.15 -9.74
C VAL A 174 0.58 19.03 -10.82
N PRO A 175 1.91 19.14 -10.88
CA PRO A 175 2.58 19.92 -11.93
C PRO A 175 2.34 19.28 -13.31
N TYR A 176 1.46 19.88 -14.08
CA TYR A 176 1.14 19.46 -15.45
C TYR A 176 0.67 20.66 -16.27
N GLU A 177 0.93 20.65 -17.56
CA GLU A 177 0.59 21.75 -18.49
C GLU A 177 -0.91 21.99 -18.69
N LYS A 178 -1.73 21.00 -18.36
CA LYS A 178 -3.20 21.03 -18.52
C LYS A 178 -3.87 20.67 -17.21
N GLY A 179 -5.00 21.29 -16.94
CA GLY A 179 -5.86 20.95 -15.81
C GLY A 179 -7.24 20.48 -16.25
N LEU A 180 -8.04 20.01 -15.32
CA LEU A 180 -9.36 19.45 -15.58
C LEU A 180 -10.39 20.55 -15.82
N LEU A 181 -11.22 20.38 -16.85
CA LEU A 181 -12.33 21.28 -17.18
C LEU A 181 -13.54 20.93 -16.29
N GLY A 182 -14.02 21.87 -15.51
CA GLY A 182 -15.21 21.72 -14.67
C GLY A 182 -15.41 22.94 -13.78
N HIS A 183 -16.41 22.87 -12.90
CA HIS A 183 -16.65 23.88 -11.88
C HIS A 183 -15.58 23.81 -10.79
N SER A 184 -15.27 24.93 -10.12
CA SER A 184 -14.21 25.04 -9.11
C SER A 184 -12.85 24.52 -9.62
N ASP A 185 -12.19 23.65 -8.86
CA ASP A 185 -10.92 22.98 -9.20
C ASP A 185 -11.10 21.75 -10.11
N ALA A 186 -12.34 21.29 -10.28
CA ALA A 186 -12.70 20.10 -11.08
C ALA A 186 -11.95 18.84 -10.62
N ASP A 187 -11.79 18.66 -9.30
CA ASP A 187 -11.07 17.52 -8.71
C ASP A 187 -11.84 16.21 -8.93
N VAL A 188 -11.53 15.55 -10.02
CA VAL A 188 -12.14 14.28 -10.45
C VAL A 188 -11.95 13.17 -9.42
N LEU A 189 -10.85 13.16 -8.67
CA LEU A 189 -10.60 12.16 -7.65
C LEU A 189 -11.51 12.38 -6.43
N ALA A 190 -11.67 13.62 -5.98
CA ALA A 190 -12.55 13.96 -4.88
C ALA A 190 -14.02 13.63 -5.23
N HIS A 191 -14.47 13.94 -6.46
CA HIS A 191 -15.81 13.61 -6.91
C HIS A 191 -16.04 12.09 -6.98
N ALA A 192 -15.12 11.32 -7.55
CA ALA A 192 -15.22 9.86 -7.59
C ALA A 192 -15.29 9.24 -6.19
N VAL A 193 -14.52 9.76 -5.21
CA VAL A 193 -14.60 9.31 -3.82
C VAL A 193 -15.95 9.67 -3.20
N MET A 194 -16.46 10.88 -3.43
CA MET A 194 -17.79 11.28 -2.93
C MET A 194 -18.89 10.37 -3.49
N ASP A 195 -18.86 10.08 -4.77
CA ASP A 195 -19.85 9.19 -5.43
C ASP A 195 -19.76 7.77 -4.86
N ALA A 196 -18.56 7.26 -4.63
CA ALA A 196 -18.37 5.96 -3.99
C ALA A 196 -18.96 5.93 -2.57
N VAL A 197 -18.72 6.96 -1.78
CA VAL A 197 -19.26 7.07 -0.40
C VAL A 197 -20.79 7.18 -0.42
N LEU A 198 -21.34 8.01 -1.31
CA LEU A 198 -22.80 8.15 -1.46
C LEU A 198 -23.44 6.86 -1.97
N GLY A 199 -22.80 6.18 -2.92
CA GLY A 199 -23.24 4.87 -3.40
C GLY A 199 -23.28 3.82 -2.29
N ALA A 200 -22.25 3.78 -1.47
CA ALA A 200 -22.21 2.89 -0.28
C ALA A 200 -23.28 3.27 0.76
N ALA A 201 -23.57 4.55 0.94
CA ALA A 201 -24.60 5.02 1.88
C ALA A 201 -26.03 4.70 1.44
N ARG A 202 -26.30 4.68 0.13
CA ARG A 202 -27.64 4.46 -0.47
C ARG A 202 -27.97 2.99 -0.71
N SER A 203 -27.08 2.06 -0.46
CA SER A 203 -27.25 0.62 -0.77
C SER A 203 -28.39 -0.09 0.02
N GLU A 204 -29.18 0.63 0.81
CA GLU A 204 -30.32 0.06 1.57
C GLU A 204 -31.70 0.43 0.98
N GLU A 205 -31.77 1.14 -0.16
CA GLU A 205 -33.04 1.57 -0.75
C GLU A 205 -33.47 0.77 -2.01
N HIS A 206 -32.93 -0.44 -2.19
CA HIS A 206 -33.39 -1.34 -3.27
C HIS A 206 -33.60 -2.77 -2.78
#